data_df3797f92cd1b741123bca212dd196be
#
_entry.id   df3797f92cd1b741123bca212dd196be
#
_cell.length_a   1.000
_cell.length_b   1.000
_cell.length_c   1.000
_cell.angle_alpha   90.00
_cell.angle_beta   90.00
_cell.angle_gamma   90.00
#
_symmetry.space_group_name_H-M   'P 1'
#
loop_
_entity.id
_entity.type
_entity.pdbx_description
1 polymer ?
#
loop_
_entity_poly.entity_id
_entity_poly.type
_entity_poly.pdbx_seq_one_letter_code
_entity_poly.pdbx_strand_id
1 'polypeptide(L)'
;CDDPYESNFFKYFVIHFQEFGLKKLIATCYAASQVAYTQFPVPDVGEENRAEKKSSKIVITQVGQVTPPDTAPSDVAALLKNPNNQLSLLEGDGDFRSQECLELLEECDLVATNPPFSLMKEYIPLLIQRGKQFIILGNLNHITFREVKPFVLEGSMWLGYHSGHFWFRVPSNYEAKGTDYKQDADGQKWRRMGNSCWFTNVDIPKRHVPLTLEAVYSPQRYPKYDDYDAIECGKYREIPADYRGVIGVPITYLPYHCPEQFEILALVTPKIDGKSKYKRLLIRRRPENGGAEHGQPAEVP
;
A
#
# COMPACT_ATOMS: atom_id res chain seq x y z
N CYS A 1 5.77 -5.25 -11.58
CA CYS A 1 6.03 -3.86 -12.01
C CYS A 1 7.48 -3.45 -11.85
N ASP A 2 8.26 -4.21 -11.10
CA ASP A 2 9.67 -3.91 -10.83
C ASP A 2 10.53 -4.99 -11.47
N ASP A 3 11.67 -4.60 -12.04
CA ASP A 3 12.67 -5.51 -12.58
C ASP A 3 13.04 -6.56 -11.51
N PRO A 4 12.95 -7.86 -11.78
CA PRO A 4 13.26 -8.91 -10.80
C PRO A 4 14.69 -8.84 -10.27
N TYR A 5 15.62 -8.25 -11.01
CA TYR A 5 17.00 -8.03 -10.56
C TYR A 5 17.11 -6.89 -9.54
N GLU A 6 16.26 -5.88 -9.63
CA GLU A 6 16.30 -4.67 -8.81
C GLU A 6 15.29 -4.73 -7.66
N SER A 7 14.18 -5.46 -7.83
CA SER A 7 13.07 -5.44 -6.90
C SER A 7 13.41 -6.07 -5.55
N ASN A 8 13.31 -5.28 -4.49
CA ASN A 8 13.42 -5.78 -3.13
C ASN A 8 12.24 -6.68 -2.75
N PHE A 9 11.09 -6.55 -3.39
CA PHE A 9 9.96 -7.47 -3.20
C PHE A 9 10.32 -8.85 -3.73
N PHE A 10 10.83 -8.93 -4.96
CA PHE A 10 11.26 -10.19 -5.53
C PHE A 10 12.29 -10.88 -4.65
N LYS A 11 13.36 -10.16 -4.26
CA LYS A 11 14.42 -10.67 -3.37
C LYS A 11 13.86 -11.18 -2.05
N TYR A 12 12.96 -10.42 -1.44
CA TYR A 12 12.33 -10.79 -0.16
C TYR A 12 11.52 -12.08 -0.29
N PHE A 13 10.69 -12.20 -1.32
CA PHE A 13 9.89 -13.41 -1.53
C PHE A 13 10.71 -14.63 -1.94
N VAL A 14 11.83 -14.44 -2.64
CA VAL A 14 12.78 -15.54 -2.92
C VAL A 14 13.41 -16.05 -1.61
N ILE A 15 13.88 -15.15 -0.75
CA ILE A 15 14.49 -15.52 0.54
C ILE A 15 13.50 -16.29 1.42
N HIS A 16 12.25 -15.86 1.46
CA HIS A 16 11.21 -16.45 2.30
C HIS A 16 10.31 -17.43 1.56
N PHE A 17 10.71 -17.90 0.37
CA PHE A 17 9.88 -18.73 -0.49
C PHE A 17 9.35 -19.99 0.22
N GLN A 18 10.22 -20.71 0.91
CA GLN A 18 9.87 -21.92 1.65
C GLN A 18 9.12 -21.61 2.95
N GLU A 19 9.55 -20.57 3.68
CA GLU A 19 8.92 -20.12 4.93
C GLU A 19 7.45 -19.75 4.71
N PHE A 20 7.14 -19.05 3.63
CA PHE A 20 5.77 -18.66 3.29
C PHE A 20 4.98 -19.75 2.58
N GLY A 21 5.61 -20.89 2.27
CA GLY A 21 4.97 -21.97 1.53
C GLY A 21 4.53 -21.57 0.12
N LEU A 22 5.30 -20.68 -0.53
CA LEU A 22 4.98 -20.25 -1.88
C LEU A 22 5.09 -21.41 -2.86
N LYS A 23 4.11 -21.53 -3.75
CA LYS A 23 4.13 -22.51 -4.85
C LYS A 23 4.73 -21.91 -6.11
N LYS A 24 4.51 -20.63 -6.32
CA LYS A 24 4.95 -19.89 -7.50
C LYS A 24 5.17 -18.42 -7.14
N LEU A 25 6.28 -17.84 -7.61
CA LEU A 25 6.54 -16.41 -7.56
C LEU A 25 6.71 -15.90 -8.98
N ILE A 26 5.91 -14.93 -9.38
CA ILE A 26 5.96 -14.30 -10.71
C ILE A 26 6.35 -12.84 -10.52
N ALA A 27 7.38 -12.40 -11.23
CA ALA A 27 7.71 -10.98 -11.33
C ALA A 27 7.76 -10.55 -12.80
N THR A 28 7.22 -9.38 -13.08
CA THR A 28 7.18 -8.79 -14.43
C THR A 28 7.88 -7.44 -14.44
N CYS A 29 8.63 -7.16 -15.48
CA CYS A 29 9.29 -5.88 -15.70
C CYS A 29 8.55 -5.10 -16.78
N TYR A 30 8.23 -3.83 -16.49
CA TYR A 30 7.67 -2.90 -17.47
C TYR A 30 8.81 -2.28 -18.31
N ALA A 31 8.71 -2.35 -19.64
CA ALA A 31 9.77 -1.92 -20.55
C ALA A 31 10.18 -0.45 -20.38
N ALA A 32 9.25 0.44 -20.06
CA ALA A 32 9.50 1.86 -19.82
C ALA A 32 9.86 2.21 -18.37
N SER A 33 10.07 1.22 -17.48
CA SER A 33 10.51 1.46 -16.11
C SER A 33 11.87 2.16 -16.12
N GLN A 34 12.01 3.22 -15.30
CA GLN A 34 13.27 3.97 -15.19
C GLN A 34 14.38 3.15 -14.50
N VAL A 35 14.03 2.11 -13.76
CA VAL A 35 14.95 1.21 -13.06
C VAL A 35 15.22 -0.09 -13.81
N ALA A 36 14.47 -0.36 -14.89
CA ALA A 36 14.70 -1.54 -15.70
C ALA A 36 16.12 -1.51 -16.30
N TYR A 37 16.88 -2.61 -16.11
CA TYR A 37 18.22 -2.84 -16.69
C TYR A 37 19.33 -1.89 -16.20
N THR A 38 19.19 -1.25 -15.03
CA THR A 38 20.18 -0.27 -14.56
C THR A 38 21.43 -0.88 -13.95
N GLN A 39 21.40 -2.11 -13.40
CA GLN A 39 22.52 -2.66 -12.64
C GLN A 39 23.08 -3.99 -13.19
N PHE A 40 22.32 -4.81 -13.89
CA PHE A 40 22.80 -6.13 -14.32
C PHE A 40 22.49 -6.44 -15.77
N PRO A 41 23.50 -6.97 -16.52
CA PRO A 41 23.24 -7.57 -17.81
C PRO A 41 22.43 -8.86 -17.63
N VAL A 42 21.30 -8.99 -18.30
CA VAL A 42 20.55 -10.26 -18.40
C VAL A 42 21.41 -11.21 -19.25
N PRO A 43 21.93 -12.33 -18.71
CA PRO A 43 22.94 -13.14 -19.41
C PRO A 43 22.48 -13.75 -20.73
N ASP A 44 21.18 -14.01 -20.89
CA ASP A 44 20.63 -14.74 -22.04
C ASP A 44 19.74 -13.89 -22.97
N VAL A 45 19.59 -12.60 -22.70
CA VAL A 45 18.91 -11.68 -23.60
C VAL A 45 20.02 -10.97 -24.40
N GLY A 46 20.27 -11.36 -25.64
CA GLY A 46 21.34 -10.85 -26.47
C GLY A 46 21.42 -9.32 -26.47
N GLU A 47 22.59 -8.76 -26.79
CA GLU A 47 22.86 -7.30 -26.78
C GLU A 47 21.85 -6.49 -27.58
N GLU A 48 21.26 -7.06 -28.62
CA GLU A 48 20.21 -6.45 -29.44
C GLU A 48 18.93 -6.16 -28.65
N ASN A 49 18.58 -7.01 -27.68
CA ASN A 49 17.37 -6.83 -26.83
C ASN A 49 17.54 -5.79 -25.73
N ARG A 50 18.79 -5.41 -25.39
CA ARG A 50 19.08 -4.32 -24.46
C ARG A 50 18.81 -2.93 -25.05
N ALA A 51 19.00 -2.78 -26.34
CA ALA A 51 18.74 -1.52 -27.04
C ALA A 51 17.24 -1.24 -27.14
N GLU A 52 16.39 -2.27 -27.19
CA GLU A 52 14.95 -2.16 -27.37
C GLU A 52 14.14 -2.15 -26.06
N LYS A 53 14.76 -2.24 -24.85
CA LYS A 53 14.07 -2.27 -23.54
C LYS A 53 12.85 -3.19 -23.55
N LYS A 54 13.03 -4.46 -23.84
CA LYS A 54 11.93 -5.43 -23.85
C LYS A 54 11.48 -5.79 -22.43
N SER A 55 10.19 -5.89 -22.23
CA SER A 55 9.61 -6.36 -20.99
C SER A 55 9.85 -7.86 -20.80
N SER A 56 9.99 -8.28 -19.55
CA SER A 56 10.27 -9.67 -19.21
C SER A 56 9.43 -10.14 -18.03
N LYS A 57 9.27 -11.47 -17.92
CA LYS A 57 8.73 -12.13 -16.75
C LYS A 57 9.67 -13.21 -16.25
N ILE A 58 9.78 -13.34 -14.94
CA ILE A 58 10.44 -14.46 -14.29
C ILE A 58 9.40 -15.26 -13.50
N VAL A 59 9.47 -16.58 -13.59
CA VAL A 59 8.63 -17.51 -12.86
C VAL A 59 9.53 -18.41 -12.03
N ILE A 60 9.40 -18.36 -10.72
CA ILE A 60 10.12 -19.19 -9.75
C ILE A 60 9.13 -20.17 -9.13
N THR A 61 9.40 -21.45 -9.26
CA THR A 61 8.62 -22.52 -8.64
C THR A 61 9.44 -23.32 -7.64
N GLN A 62 10.76 -23.16 -7.65
CA GLN A 62 11.63 -23.86 -6.73
C GLN A 62 12.83 -22.99 -6.36
N VAL A 63 13.08 -22.85 -5.07
CA VAL A 63 14.29 -22.21 -4.52
C VAL A 63 15.08 -23.26 -3.77
N GLY A 64 16.38 -23.40 -4.07
CA GLY A 64 17.29 -24.30 -3.36
C GLY A 64 17.42 -23.92 -1.88
N GLN A 65 18.08 -24.77 -1.08
CA GLN A 65 18.38 -24.41 0.30
C GLN A 65 19.26 -23.18 0.33
N VAL A 66 18.73 -22.11 0.89
CA VAL A 66 19.44 -20.85 1.12
C VAL A 66 20.00 -20.89 2.52
N THR A 67 21.31 -21.04 2.65
CA THR A 67 21.99 -20.87 3.92
C THR A 67 22.35 -19.39 4.11
N PRO A 68 21.81 -18.69 5.11
CA PRO A 68 22.34 -17.38 5.49
C PRO A 68 23.75 -17.54 6.09
N PRO A 69 24.70 -16.57 5.95
CA PRO A 69 24.54 -15.21 5.45
C PRO A 69 25.25 -14.85 4.12
N ASP A 70 25.86 -15.80 3.40
CA ASP A 70 26.91 -15.47 2.38
C ASP A 70 26.48 -15.56 0.92
N THR A 71 25.30 -16.05 0.62
CA THR A 71 24.76 -16.00 -0.75
C THR A 71 23.48 -15.20 -0.74
N ALA A 72 23.51 -14.04 -1.37
CA ALA A 72 22.27 -13.34 -1.69
C ALA A 72 21.46 -14.28 -2.60
N PRO A 73 20.38 -14.90 -2.14
CA PRO A 73 19.54 -15.81 -2.96
C PRO A 73 18.81 -15.04 -4.07
N SER A 74 19.10 -13.79 -4.16
CA SER A 74 18.67 -12.84 -5.16
C SER A 74 19.51 -12.86 -6.43
N ASP A 75 20.49 -13.76 -6.55
CA ASP A 75 21.17 -13.97 -7.83
C ASP A 75 20.21 -14.72 -8.76
N VAL A 76 19.54 -13.95 -9.61
CA VAL A 76 18.61 -14.48 -10.62
C VAL A 76 19.29 -15.53 -11.48
N ALA A 77 20.57 -15.36 -11.81
CA ALA A 77 21.32 -16.33 -12.58
C ALA A 77 21.47 -17.68 -11.86
N ALA A 78 21.63 -17.65 -10.52
CA ALA A 78 21.63 -18.88 -9.71
C ALA A 78 20.27 -19.56 -9.68
N LEU A 79 19.19 -18.79 -9.56
CA LEU A 79 17.82 -19.31 -9.60
C LEU A 79 17.48 -19.97 -10.94
N LEU A 80 17.96 -19.41 -12.05
CA LEU A 80 17.73 -19.91 -13.40
C LEU A 80 18.54 -21.15 -13.76
N LYS A 81 19.53 -21.58 -12.93
CA LYS A 81 20.15 -22.89 -13.05
C LYS A 81 19.19 -24.05 -12.76
N ASN A 82 18.10 -23.78 -12.03
CA ASN A 82 17.05 -24.74 -11.82
C ASN A 82 16.12 -24.77 -13.04
N PRO A 83 15.95 -25.91 -13.74
CA PRO A 83 15.15 -26.00 -14.96
C PRO A 83 13.65 -25.73 -14.74
N ASN A 84 13.17 -25.76 -13.48
CA ASN A 84 11.79 -25.45 -13.13
C ASN A 84 11.52 -23.95 -13.03
N ASN A 85 12.57 -23.12 -13.05
CA ASN A 85 12.47 -21.68 -13.04
C ASN A 85 12.70 -21.14 -14.45
N GLN A 86 11.96 -20.11 -14.84
CA GLN A 86 11.98 -19.61 -16.21
C GLN A 86 12.08 -18.09 -16.25
N LEU A 87 12.88 -17.58 -17.16
CA LEU A 87 12.88 -16.18 -17.58
C LEU A 87 12.45 -16.13 -19.04
N SER A 88 11.48 -15.31 -19.38
CA SER A 88 11.01 -15.14 -20.76
C SER A 88 10.64 -13.67 -21.03
N LEU A 89 10.64 -13.28 -22.29
CA LEU A 89 10.10 -11.99 -22.68
C LEU A 89 8.57 -12.03 -22.61
N LEU A 90 7.98 -10.87 -22.34
CA LEU A 90 6.57 -10.63 -22.55
C LEU A 90 6.34 -10.24 -24.03
N GLU A 91 5.15 -10.51 -24.54
CA GLU A 91 4.79 -10.12 -25.93
C GLU A 91 4.61 -8.62 -26.06
N GLY A 92 4.10 -7.96 -25.01
CA GLY A 92 3.89 -6.53 -24.94
C GLY A 92 4.98 -5.78 -24.17
N ASP A 93 4.64 -4.58 -23.72
CA ASP A 93 5.52 -3.70 -22.95
C ASP A 93 5.54 -4.00 -21.44
N GLY A 94 4.73 -4.96 -20.98
CA GLY A 94 4.58 -5.31 -19.57
C GLY A 94 3.66 -4.35 -18.79
N ASP A 95 2.83 -3.57 -19.47
CA ASP A 95 1.78 -2.79 -18.81
C ASP A 95 0.82 -3.74 -18.08
N PHE A 96 0.51 -3.44 -16.82
CA PHE A 96 -0.36 -4.27 -15.99
C PHE A 96 -1.79 -4.43 -16.54
N ARG A 97 -2.19 -3.60 -17.49
CA ARG A 97 -3.49 -3.65 -18.19
C ARG A 97 -3.47 -4.50 -19.45
N SER A 98 -2.29 -4.92 -19.90
CA SER A 98 -2.16 -5.80 -21.08
C SER A 98 -2.82 -7.15 -20.82
N GLN A 99 -3.30 -7.79 -21.88
CA GLN A 99 -3.96 -9.10 -21.77
C GLN A 99 -3.04 -10.13 -21.11
N GLU A 100 -1.77 -10.16 -21.49
CA GLU A 100 -0.78 -11.09 -20.91
C GLU A 100 -0.58 -10.84 -19.41
N CYS A 101 -0.46 -9.58 -18.96
CA CYS A 101 -0.34 -9.26 -17.54
C CYS A 101 -1.61 -9.58 -16.76
N LEU A 102 -2.79 -9.43 -17.37
CA LEU A 102 -4.06 -9.81 -16.76
C LEU A 102 -4.18 -11.33 -16.60
N GLU A 103 -3.72 -12.11 -17.58
CA GLU A 103 -3.65 -13.58 -17.47
C GLU A 103 -2.71 -14.03 -16.35
N LEU A 104 -1.53 -13.40 -16.23
CA LEU A 104 -0.63 -13.65 -15.11
C LEU A 104 -1.24 -13.24 -13.78
N LEU A 105 -2.01 -12.15 -13.75
CA LEU A 105 -2.75 -11.74 -12.55
C LEU A 105 -3.79 -12.78 -12.15
N GLU A 106 -4.47 -13.43 -13.10
CA GLU A 106 -5.45 -14.48 -12.77
C GLU A 106 -4.79 -15.70 -12.07
N GLU A 107 -3.54 -16.02 -12.40
CA GLU A 107 -2.79 -17.08 -11.74
C GLU A 107 -2.37 -16.76 -10.29
N CYS A 108 -2.39 -15.49 -9.90
CA CYS A 108 -1.89 -15.05 -8.59
C CYS A 108 -2.99 -15.03 -7.53
N ASP A 109 -2.68 -15.48 -6.32
CA ASP A 109 -3.51 -15.30 -5.12
C ASP A 109 -3.25 -13.94 -4.48
N LEU A 110 -1.98 -13.52 -4.44
CA LEU A 110 -1.52 -12.29 -3.79
C LEU A 110 -0.63 -11.45 -4.72
N VAL A 111 -0.86 -10.14 -4.74
CA VAL A 111 -0.03 -9.16 -5.44
C VAL A 111 0.73 -8.30 -4.43
N ALA A 112 2.06 -8.34 -4.47
CA ALA A 112 2.92 -7.49 -3.65
C ALA A 112 3.80 -6.63 -4.56
N THR A 113 3.67 -5.28 -4.49
CA THR A 113 4.39 -4.40 -5.41
C THR A 113 4.42 -2.94 -4.92
N ASN A 114 5.30 -2.16 -5.57
CA ASN A 114 5.34 -0.70 -5.49
C ASN A 114 4.93 -0.12 -6.86
N PRO A 115 3.63 0.02 -7.15
CA PRO A 115 3.17 0.50 -8.44
C PRO A 115 3.44 2.00 -8.61
N PRO A 116 3.48 2.52 -9.86
CA PRO A 116 3.54 3.95 -10.09
C PRO A 116 2.36 4.69 -9.43
N PHE A 117 2.65 5.68 -8.59
CA PHE A 117 1.62 6.39 -7.81
C PHE A 117 0.57 7.10 -8.68
N SER A 118 0.95 7.52 -9.89
CA SER A 118 0.03 8.11 -10.87
C SER A 118 -1.04 7.14 -11.37
N LEU A 119 -0.79 5.83 -11.31
CA LEU A 119 -1.68 4.78 -11.79
C LEU A 119 -2.51 4.11 -10.68
N MET A 120 -2.37 4.53 -9.42
CA MET A 120 -3.09 3.97 -8.27
C MET A 120 -4.61 3.96 -8.44
N LYS A 121 -5.15 5.00 -9.10
CA LYS A 121 -6.60 5.11 -9.40
C LYS A 121 -7.12 4.04 -10.36
N GLU A 122 -6.24 3.39 -11.11
CA GLU A 122 -6.57 2.29 -12.03
C GLU A 122 -6.17 0.94 -11.42
N TYR A 123 -5.03 0.90 -10.74
CA TYR A 123 -4.45 -0.33 -10.23
C TYR A 123 -5.23 -0.93 -9.05
N ILE A 124 -5.60 -0.11 -8.06
CA ILE A 124 -6.39 -0.59 -6.90
C ILE A 124 -7.74 -1.14 -7.32
N PRO A 125 -8.56 -0.41 -8.13
CA PRO A 125 -9.83 -0.96 -8.61
C PRO A 125 -9.67 -2.28 -9.38
N LEU A 126 -8.63 -2.40 -10.22
CA LEU A 126 -8.36 -3.63 -10.95
C LEU A 126 -8.16 -4.82 -10.02
N LEU A 127 -7.31 -4.68 -8.99
CA LEU A 127 -7.04 -5.77 -8.04
C LEU A 127 -8.31 -6.19 -7.28
N ILE A 128 -9.10 -5.23 -6.82
CA ILE A 128 -10.34 -5.50 -6.09
C ILE A 128 -11.39 -6.15 -6.99
N GLN A 129 -11.59 -5.63 -8.21
CA GLN A 129 -12.53 -6.20 -9.20
C GLN A 129 -12.17 -7.62 -9.61
N ARG A 130 -10.87 -7.96 -9.63
CA ARG A 130 -10.36 -9.30 -9.92
C ARG A 130 -10.30 -10.20 -8.68
N GLY A 131 -10.78 -9.73 -7.52
CA GLY A 131 -10.81 -10.50 -6.28
C GLY A 131 -9.43 -10.88 -5.75
N LYS A 132 -8.38 -10.12 -6.10
CA LYS A 132 -7.02 -10.43 -5.69
C LYS A 132 -6.70 -9.89 -4.30
N GLN A 133 -5.98 -10.67 -3.50
CA GLN A 133 -5.33 -10.15 -2.32
C GLN A 133 -4.14 -9.28 -2.72
N PHE A 134 -3.87 -8.23 -1.95
CA PHE A 134 -2.75 -7.37 -2.27
C PHE A 134 -2.09 -6.73 -1.04
N ILE A 135 -0.79 -6.43 -1.19
CA ILE A 135 0.01 -5.61 -0.30
C ILE A 135 0.80 -4.65 -1.19
N ILE A 136 0.38 -3.39 -1.27
CA ILE A 136 0.98 -2.41 -2.18
C ILE A 136 1.45 -1.16 -1.44
N LEU A 137 2.61 -0.66 -1.81
CA LEU A 137 3.12 0.61 -1.30
C LEU A 137 2.40 1.76 -1.98
N GLY A 138 1.97 2.74 -1.21
CA GLY A 138 1.29 3.91 -1.71
C GLY A 138 1.49 5.14 -0.83
N ASN A 139 0.74 6.17 -1.15
CA ASN A 139 0.65 7.39 -0.37
C ASN A 139 -0.75 7.49 0.23
N LEU A 140 -0.85 7.87 1.51
CA LEU A 140 -2.13 7.97 2.21
C LEU A 140 -3.14 8.86 1.48
N ASN A 141 -2.68 9.87 0.75
CA ASN A 141 -3.56 10.73 -0.02
C ASN A 141 -4.30 10.02 -1.18
N HIS A 142 -3.85 8.82 -1.60
CA HIS A 142 -4.56 8.06 -2.65
C HIS A 142 -5.97 7.67 -2.22
N ILE A 143 -6.28 7.56 -0.93
CA ILE A 143 -7.66 7.35 -0.44
C ILE A 143 -8.62 8.48 -0.83
N THR A 144 -8.09 9.64 -1.20
CA THR A 144 -8.91 10.78 -1.63
C THR A 144 -9.29 10.73 -3.11
N PHE A 145 -8.71 9.80 -3.87
CA PHE A 145 -9.08 9.60 -5.27
C PHE A 145 -10.50 9.05 -5.37
N ARG A 146 -11.26 9.57 -6.32
CA ARG A 146 -12.67 9.18 -6.51
C ARG A 146 -12.81 7.66 -6.71
N GLU A 147 -11.86 7.06 -7.43
CA GLU A 147 -11.84 5.65 -7.79
C GLU A 147 -11.40 4.74 -6.62
N VAL A 148 -10.69 5.27 -5.62
CA VAL A 148 -10.13 4.52 -4.48
C VAL A 148 -10.98 4.68 -3.22
N LYS A 149 -11.54 5.88 -3.02
CA LYS A 149 -12.32 6.22 -1.82
C LYS A 149 -13.40 5.19 -1.46
N PRO A 150 -14.23 4.68 -2.38
CA PRO A 150 -15.28 3.72 -2.04
C PRO A 150 -14.75 2.50 -1.29
N PHE A 151 -13.63 1.94 -1.70
CA PHE A 151 -13.07 0.72 -1.10
C PHE A 151 -12.64 0.89 0.36
N VAL A 152 -12.21 2.10 0.74
CA VAL A 152 -11.92 2.42 2.14
C VAL A 152 -13.21 2.57 2.95
N LEU A 153 -14.22 3.23 2.39
CA LEU A 153 -15.51 3.45 3.06
C LEU A 153 -16.28 2.14 3.26
N GLU A 154 -16.24 1.24 2.27
CA GLU A 154 -16.88 -0.07 2.31
C GLU A 154 -16.09 -1.10 3.11
N GLY A 155 -14.85 -0.79 3.50
CA GLY A 155 -13.97 -1.71 4.22
C GLY A 155 -13.43 -2.84 3.35
N SER A 156 -13.35 -2.66 2.02
CA SER A 156 -12.74 -3.61 1.08
C SER A 156 -11.22 -3.42 0.98
N MET A 157 -10.70 -2.32 1.51
CA MET A 157 -9.26 -2.00 1.58
C MET A 157 -8.97 -1.21 2.85
N TRP A 158 -7.82 -1.47 3.45
CA TRP A 158 -7.32 -0.78 4.64
C TRP A 158 -5.81 -0.58 4.61
N LEU A 159 -5.24 -0.04 5.70
CA LEU A 159 -3.81 0.16 5.82
C LEU A 159 -3.14 -1.03 6.52
N GLY A 160 -1.96 -1.41 6.03
CA GLY A 160 -1.12 -2.41 6.65
C GLY A 160 -0.45 -1.92 7.96
N TYR A 161 0.54 -2.68 8.44
CA TYR A 161 1.17 -2.43 9.74
C TYR A 161 1.86 -1.08 9.84
N HIS A 162 2.54 -0.65 8.77
CA HIS A 162 3.33 0.58 8.75
C HIS A 162 2.73 1.64 7.85
N SER A 163 2.68 2.86 8.36
CA SER A 163 2.25 4.05 7.64
C SER A 163 2.92 5.30 8.22
N GLY A 164 2.99 6.37 7.45
CA GLY A 164 3.53 7.65 7.88
C GLY A 164 4.88 7.97 7.24
N HIS A 165 5.93 8.08 8.03
CA HIS A 165 7.25 8.46 7.54
C HIS A 165 8.14 7.23 7.38
N PHE A 166 8.53 6.96 6.12
CA PHE A 166 9.49 5.92 5.79
C PHE A 166 10.84 6.54 5.45
N TRP A 167 11.93 5.91 5.92
CA TRP A 167 13.28 6.25 5.54
C TRP A 167 13.76 5.23 4.51
N PHE A 168 14.12 5.72 3.33
CA PHE A 168 14.66 4.91 2.24
C PHE A 168 16.14 5.17 2.07
N ARG A 169 16.91 4.11 1.84
CA ARG A 169 18.31 4.24 1.40
C ARG A 169 18.32 4.88 0.02
N VAL A 170 19.25 5.79 -0.18
CA VAL A 170 19.45 6.45 -1.47
C VAL A 170 20.91 6.30 -1.90
N PRO A 171 21.20 6.36 -3.21
CA PRO A 171 22.56 6.26 -3.74
C PRO A 171 23.51 7.29 -3.14
N SER A 172 24.83 6.98 -3.16
CA SER A 172 25.86 7.87 -2.59
C SER A 172 25.93 9.22 -3.28
N ASN A 173 25.60 9.28 -4.58
CA ASN A 173 25.54 10.51 -5.37
C ASN A 173 24.23 11.32 -5.18
N TYR A 174 23.31 10.84 -4.32
CA TYR A 174 22.07 11.55 -4.06
C TYR A 174 22.35 12.89 -3.38
N GLU A 175 21.83 13.98 -3.94
CA GLU A 175 21.94 15.32 -3.35
C GLU A 175 20.91 15.52 -2.26
N ALA A 176 21.38 15.93 -1.08
CA ALA A 176 20.51 16.27 0.03
C ALA A 176 19.71 17.54 -0.28
N LYS A 177 18.38 17.45 -0.16
CA LYS A 177 17.48 18.61 -0.28
C LYS A 177 16.56 18.66 0.95
N GLY A 178 16.68 19.73 1.73
CA GLY A 178 15.81 19.99 2.89
C GLY A 178 16.08 19.09 4.09
N THR A 179 15.12 19.03 5.01
CA THR A 179 15.21 18.32 6.30
C THR A 179 14.88 16.82 6.23
N ASP A 180 14.42 16.35 5.08
CA ASP A 180 14.02 14.95 4.89
C ASP A 180 15.17 14.06 4.42
N TYR A 181 16.37 14.35 4.92
CA TYR A 181 17.60 13.66 4.60
C TYR A 181 18.40 13.41 5.89
N LYS A 182 19.09 12.29 5.94
CA LYS A 182 20.10 12.00 6.94
C LYS A 182 21.20 11.12 6.36
N GLN A 183 22.37 11.17 6.97
CA GLN A 183 23.47 10.23 6.74
C GLN A 183 23.79 9.56 8.06
N ASP A 184 23.94 8.23 8.05
CA ASP A 184 24.32 7.48 9.25
C ASP A 184 25.84 7.48 9.47
N ALA A 185 26.29 6.84 10.54
CA ALA A 185 27.72 6.78 10.91
C ALA A 185 28.57 6.06 9.84
N ASP A 186 27.98 5.15 9.09
CA ASP A 186 28.64 4.38 8.02
C ASP A 186 28.66 5.13 6.68
N GLY A 187 28.16 6.38 6.65
CA GLY A 187 28.09 7.20 5.45
C GLY A 187 26.93 6.88 4.52
N GLN A 188 26.05 5.94 4.90
CA GLN A 188 24.86 5.63 4.11
C GLN A 188 23.86 6.79 4.17
N LYS A 189 23.42 7.20 3.00
CA LYS A 189 22.43 8.27 2.83
C LYS A 189 21.00 7.74 2.84
N TRP A 190 20.10 8.49 3.48
CA TRP A 190 18.70 8.17 3.65
C TRP A 190 17.82 9.36 3.32
N ARG A 191 16.70 9.10 2.65
CA ARG A 191 15.65 10.09 2.43
C ARG A 191 14.36 9.66 3.11
N ARG A 192 13.73 10.60 3.82
CA ARG A 192 12.40 10.42 4.40
C ARG A 192 11.32 10.73 3.36
N MET A 193 10.36 9.84 3.22
CA MET A 193 9.14 10.09 2.48
C MET A 193 7.95 10.04 3.45
N GLY A 194 7.22 11.16 3.49
CA GLY A 194 6.02 11.28 4.32
C GLY A 194 4.78 10.69 3.66
N ASN A 195 3.77 10.41 4.47
CA ASN A 195 2.47 9.87 4.05
C ASN A 195 2.53 8.54 3.28
N SER A 196 3.68 7.85 3.32
CA SER A 196 3.79 6.50 2.76
C SER A 196 3.00 5.52 3.62
N CYS A 197 2.35 4.56 2.98
CA CYS A 197 1.58 3.52 3.65
C CYS A 197 1.53 2.26 2.79
N TRP A 198 1.24 1.15 3.45
CA TRP A 198 0.86 -0.08 2.77
C TRP A 198 -0.66 -0.10 2.65
N PHE A 199 -1.18 -0.28 1.45
CA PHE A 199 -2.58 -0.63 1.21
C PHE A 199 -2.71 -2.15 1.10
N THR A 200 -3.75 -2.70 1.70
CA THR A 200 -4.00 -4.14 1.68
C THR A 200 -5.49 -4.44 1.86
N ASN A 201 -5.90 -5.60 1.41
CA ASN A 201 -7.16 -6.25 1.77
C ASN A 201 -6.94 -7.60 2.50
N VAL A 202 -5.68 -7.90 2.85
CA VAL A 202 -5.33 -9.03 3.72
C VAL A 202 -5.56 -8.61 5.16
N ASP A 203 -6.36 -9.38 5.88
CA ASP A 203 -6.65 -9.06 7.29
C ASP A 203 -5.41 -9.15 8.18
N ILE A 204 -5.31 -8.23 9.13
CA ILE A 204 -4.18 -8.12 10.05
C ILE A 204 -4.66 -7.88 11.48
N PRO A 205 -4.03 -8.51 12.51
CA PRO A 205 -4.44 -8.35 13.90
C PRO A 205 -4.49 -6.90 14.40
N LYS A 206 -3.60 -6.05 13.89
CA LYS A 206 -3.56 -4.63 14.25
C LYS A 206 -4.87 -3.89 13.94
N ARG A 207 -5.60 -4.31 12.90
CA ARG A 207 -6.87 -3.71 12.50
C ARG A 207 -7.98 -3.89 13.53
N HIS A 208 -7.88 -4.92 14.35
CA HIS A 208 -8.87 -5.31 15.36
C HIS A 208 -8.53 -4.82 16.77
N VAL A 209 -7.50 -3.97 16.90
CA VAL A 209 -7.13 -3.39 18.19
C VAL A 209 -7.92 -2.10 18.41
N PRO A 210 -8.86 -2.06 19.38
CA PRO A 210 -9.64 -0.86 19.63
C PRO A 210 -8.76 0.26 20.20
N LEU A 211 -9.10 1.49 19.86
CA LEU A 211 -8.49 2.68 20.46
C LEU A 211 -8.94 2.84 21.91
N THR A 212 -7.99 3.10 22.80
CA THR A 212 -8.28 3.60 24.14
C THR A 212 -8.70 5.06 24.05
N LEU A 213 -9.91 5.38 24.50
CA LEU A 213 -10.50 6.71 24.46
C LEU A 213 -10.55 7.29 25.87
N GLU A 214 -9.84 8.38 26.09
CA GLU A 214 -9.73 9.04 27.40
C GLU A 214 -10.32 10.46 27.41
N ALA A 215 -10.50 11.05 26.22
CA ALA A 215 -11.01 12.41 26.12
C ALA A 215 -12.50 12.46 26.42
N VAL A 216 -12.94 13.58 27.02
CA VAL A 216 -14.35 13.89 27.33
C VAL A 216 -14.81 14.99 26.38
N TYR A 217 -16.04 14.86 25.91
CA TYR A 217 -16.66 15.83 25.03
C TYR A 217 -16.95 17.14 25.75
N SER A 218 -16.69 18.25 25.05
CA SER A 218 -17.26 19.56 25.39
C SER A 218 -17.42 20.39 24.10
N PRO A 219 -18.49 21.20 23.98
CA PRO A 219 -18.73 22.01 22.79
C PRO A 219 -17.59 23.00 22.48
N GLN A 220 -16.89 23.48 23.52
CA GLN A 220 -15.80 24.42 23.39
C GLN A 220 -14.54 23.77 22.75
N ARG A 221 -14.32 22.48 23.06
CA ARG A 221 -13.17 21.73 22.55
C ARG A 221 -13.42 21.13 21.16
N TYR A 222 -14.65 20.76 20.88
CA TYR A 222 -15.06 20.06 19.66
C TYR A 222 -16.11 20.86 18.90
N PRO A 223 -15.72 21.87 18.10
CA PRO A 223 -16.66 22.67 17.34
C PRO A 223 -17.39 21.81 16.31
N LYS A 224 -18.66 22.15 16.05
CA LYS A 224 -19.43 21.55 14.96
C LYS A 224 -19.01 22.11 13.60
N TYR A 225 -19.19 21.28 12.58
CA TYR A 225 -19.07 21.77 11.20
C TYR A 225 -20.31 22.56 10.79
N ASP A 226 -20.10 23.48 9.82
CA ASP A 226 -21.19 24.30 9.28
C ASP A 226 -22.09 23.50 8.33
N ASP A 227 -21.49 22.51 7.64
CA ASP A 227 -22.08 21.78 6.51
C ASP A 227 -22.32 20.28 6.79
N TYR A 228 -22.00 19.83 8.00
CA TYR A 228 -22.25 18.44 8.44
C TYR A 228 -22.66 18.40 9.91
N ASP A 229 -23.63 17.55 10.27
CA ASP A 229 -23.96 17.30 11.67
C ASP A 229 -22.90 16.40 12.33
N ALA A 230 -21.71 16.96 12.47
CA ALA A 230 -20.56 16.29 13.04
C ALA A 230 -19.65 17.29 13.78
N ILE A 231 -18.84 16.77 14.69
CA ILE A 231 -17.85 17.57 15.44
C ILE A 231 -16.44 17.40 14.85
N GLU A 232 -15.62 18.44 14.93
CA GLU A 232 -14.20 18.38 14.56
C GLU A 232 -13.37 17.74 15.66
N CYS A 233 -12.56 16.73 15.31
CA CYS A 233 -11.56 16.14 16.17
C CYS A 233 -10.20 16.20 15.46
N GLY A 234 -9.30 17.04 15.94
CA GLY A 234 -8.02 17.32 15.27
C GLY A 234 -7.03 16.16 15.25
N LYS A 235 -7.14 15.22 16.22
CA LYS A 235 -6.25 14.08 16.36
C LYS A 235 -7.02 12.83 16.82
N TYR A 236 -6.63 11.66 16.34
CA TYR A 236 -7.30 10.39 16.73
C TYR A 236 -7.26 10.10 18.24
N ARG A 237 -6.22 10.57 18.94
CA ARG A 237 -6.10 10.43 20.42
C ARG A 237 -7.06 11.33 21.21
N GLU A 238 -7.67 12.28 20.53
CA GLU A 238 -8.60 13.24 21.12
C GLU A 238 -10.06 12.85 20.86
N ILE A 239 -10.33 11.68 20.28
CA ILE A 239 -11.69 11.17 20.06
C ILE A 239 -12.36 10.99 21.43
N PRO A 240 -13.50 11.70 21.69
CA PRO A 240 -14.14 11.64 23.00
C PRO A 240 -14.82 10.30 23.25
N ALA A 241 -14.65 9.78 24.48
CA ALA A 241 -15.18 8.49 24.90
C ALA A 241 -16.72 8.50 25.11
N ASP A 242 -17.26 9.65 25.44
CA ASP A 242 -18.65 9.86 25.82
C ASP A 242 -19.54 10.46 24.73
N TYR A 243 -18.99 10.69 23.52
CA TYR A 243 -19.73 11.23 22.39
C TYR A 243 -20.19 10.12 21.44
N ARG A 244 -21.48 10.12 21.09
CA ARG A 244 -22.11 9.09 20.23
C ARG A 244 -22.49 9.58 18.83
N GLY A 245 -22.38 10.87 18.59
CA GLY A 245 -22.63 11.47 17.26
C GLY A 245 -21.50 11.23 16.27
N VAL A 246 -21.60 11.88 15.13
CA VAL A 246 -20.59 11.79 14.06
C VAL A 246 -19.38 12.67 14.37
N ILE A 247 -18.19 12.16 14.14
CA ILE A 247 -16.91 12.79 14.45
C ILE A 247 -16.08 12.89 13.17
N GLY A 248 -15.63 14.08 12.83
CA GLY A 248 -14.68 14.29 11.74
C GLY A 248 -13.25 14.18 12.24
N VAL A 249 -12.51 13.20 11.72
CA VAL A 249 -11.10 12.96 12.05
C VAL A 249 -10.21 13.12 10.82
N PRO A 250 -8.94 13.52 10.97
CA PRO A 250 -8.02 13.60 9.84
C PRO A 250 -7.78 12.20 9.22
N ILE A 251 -7.40 12.15 7.95
CA ILE A 251 -7.11 10.87 7.24
C ILE A 251 -5.99 10.07 7.92
N THR A 252 -5.15 10.72 8.72
CA THR A 252 -4.10 10.08 9.54
C THR A 252 -4.65 9.24 10.69
N TYR A 253 -5.97 9.20 10.88
CA TYR A 253 -6.67 8.27 11.77
C TYR A 253 -6.67 6.83 11.23
N LEU A 254 -6.68 6.62 9.91
CA LEU A 254 -6.83 5.30 9.29
C LEU A 254 -5.90 4.20 9.81
N PRO A 255 -4.60 4.47 10.13
CA PRO A 255 -3.71 3.45 10.71
C PRO A 255 -4.18 2.88 12.06
N TYR A 256 -5.13 3.54 12.68
CA TYR A 256 -5.69 3.22 14.01
C TYR A 256 -7.16 2.83 13.95
N HIS A 257 -7.70 2.73 12.75
CA HIS A 257 -9.10 2.37 12.56
C HIS A 257 -9.35 0.91 12.95
N CYS A 258 -10.25 0.72 13.90
CA CYS A 258 -10.80 -0.58 14.28
C CYS A 258 -12.27 -0.66 13.81
N PRO A 259 -12.60 -1.54 12.86
CA PRO A 259 -13.94 -1.61 12.27
C PRO A 259 -15.01 -2.10 13.25
N GLU A 260 -14.63 -2.79 14.32
CA GLU A 260 -15.53 -3.19 15.40
C GLU A 260 -15.89 -2.00 16.31
N GLN A 261 -15.00 -1.01 16.41
CA GLN A 261 -15.18 0.15 17.27
C GLN A 261 -15.86 1.33 16.56
N PHE A 262 -15.47 1.56 15.29
CA PHE A 262 -15.97 2.67 14.51
C PHE A 262 -16.38 2.23 13.10
N GLU A 263 -17.41 2.86 12.57
CA GLU A 263 -17.74 2.86 11.16
C GLU A 263 -17.23 4.12 10.48
N ILE A 264 -16.80 4.04 9.24
CA ILE A 264 -16.44 5.19 8.42
C ILE A 264 -17.63 5.50 7.52
N LEU A 265 -18.20 6.70 7.66
CA LEU A 265 -19.41 7.11 6.95
C LEU A 265 -19.08 7.82 5.63
N ALA A 266 -18.10 8.71 5.65
CA ALA A 266 -17.74 9.53 4.49
C ALA A 266 -16.32 10.07 4.57
N LEU A 267 -15.81 10.52 3.41
CA LEU A 267 -14.60 11.35 3.31
C LEU A 267 -15.01 12.70 2.68
N VAL A 268 -14.89 13.75 3.48
CA VAL A 268 -15.40 15.10 3.17
C VAL A 268 -14.34 16.19 3.34
N THR A 269 -14.65 17.40 2.88
CA THR A 269 -13.88 18.62 3.14
C THR A 269 -14.80 19.62 3.84
N PRO A 270 -14.97 19.51 5.19
CA PRO A 270 -15.95 20.29 5.92
C PRO A 270 -15.49 21.73 6.16
N LYS A 271 -16.43 22.59 6.61
CA LYS A 271 -16.18 23.97 6.98
C LYS A 271 -16.43 24.20 8.46
N ILE A 272 -15.68 25.16 9.03
CA ILE A 272 -15.93 25.73 10.35
C ILE A 272 -15.78 27.24 10.23
N ASP A 273 -16.76 28.00 10.67
CA ASP A 273 -16.82 29.47 10.51
C ASP A 273 -16.57 29.93 9.06
N GLY A 274 -17.21 29.24 8.09
CA GLY A 274 -17.08 29.52 6.67
C GLY A 274 -15.73 29.10 6.04
N LYS A 275 -14.78 28.57 6.83
CA LYS A 275 -13.44 28.21 6.35
C LYS A 275 -13.33 26.70 6.14
N SER A 276 -12.91 26.30 4.93
CA SER A 276 -12.67 24.89 4.60
C SER A 276 -11.54 24.32 5.43
N LYS A 277 -11.77 23.13 5.98
CA LYS A 277 -10.74 22.29 6.61
C LYS A 277 -10.05 21.40 5.58
N TYR A 278 -8.98 20.72 5.98
CA TYR A 278 -8.44 19.59 5.22
C TYR A 278 -9.45 18.43 5.21
N LYS A 279 -9.22 17.46 4.33
CA LYS A 279 -10.06 16.25 4.25
C LYS A 279 -10.20 15.57 5.60
N ARG A 280 -11.44 15.17 5.90
CA ARG A 280 -11.84 14.46 7.13
C ARG A 280 -12.58 13.18 6.78
N LEU A 281 -12.29 12.14 7.53
CA LEU A 281 -13.16 10.98 7.62
C LEU A 281 -14.23 11.27 8.66
N LEU A 282 -15.49 11.14 8.28
CA LEU A 282 -16.60 11.13 9.21
C LEU A 282 -16.73 9.72 9.74
N ILE A 283 -16.59 9.57 11.06
CA ILE A 283 -16.69 8.29 11.76
C ILE A 283 -17.79 8.35 12.79
N ARG A 284 -18.37 7.19 13.12
CA ARG A 284 -19.33 7.03 14.20
C ARG A 284 -18.98 5.80 15.01
N ARG A 285 -19.09 5.89 16.34
CA ARG A 285 -18.84 4.76 17.22
C ARG A 285 -19.94 3.72 17.06
N ARG A 286 -19.54 2.46 16.91
CA ARG A 286 -20.48 1.35 16.90
C ARG A 286 -21.06 1.12 18.30
N PRO A 287 -22.31 0.64 18.43
CA PRO A 287 -22.85 0.18 19.70
C PRO A 287 -21.94 -0.92 20.29
N GLU A 288 -21.70 -0.87 21.58
CA GLU A 288 -21.05 -1.96 22.29
C GLU A 288 -21.98 -3.17 22.22
N ASN A 289 -21.50 -4.34 21.76
CA ASN A 289 -22.29 -5.53 21.48
C ASN A 289 -23.31 -5.84 22.58
N GLY A 290 -24.58 -5.66 22.26
CA GLY A 290 -25.71 -5.87 23.15
C GLY A 290 -27.08 -5.64 22.51
N GLY A 291 -27.16 -5.23 21.25
CA GLY A 291 -28.44 -5.01 20.59
C GLY A 291 -28.31 -4.87 19.09
N ALA A 292 -28.78 -5.88 18.37
CA ALA A 292 -29.03 -5.79 16.94
C ALA A 292 -30.24 -4.85 16.72
N GLU A 293 -29.98 -3.57 16.50
CA GLU A 293 -30.95 -2.69 15.83
C GLU A 293 -30.48 -2.48 14.40
N HIS A 294 -31.20 -3.08 13.47
CA HIS A 294 -31.15 -2.74 12.05
C HIS A 294 -31.63 -1.30 11.87
N GLY A 295 -30.71 -0.34 11.99
CA GLY A 295 -30.96 1.05 11.62
C GLY A 295 -30.88 1.20 10.11
N GLN A 296 -31.92 1.77 9.52
CA GLN A 296 -31.96 2.20 8.12
C GLN A 296 -30.74 3.08 7.77
N PRO A 297 -30.21 3.02 6.54
CA PRO A 297 -29.14 3.90 6.10
C PRO A 297 -29.61 5.35 6.19
N ALA A 298 -28.93 6.17 6.96
CA ALA A 298 -29.14 7.60 6.96
C ALA A 298 -28.76 8.17 5.59
N GLU A 299 -29.70 8.79 4.92
CA GLU A 299 -29.42 9.61 3.75
C GLU A 299 -28.45 10.71 4.17
N VAL A 300 -27.29 10.72 3.54
CA VAL A 300 -26.30 11.80 3.66
C VAL A 300 -26.63 12.80 2.57
N PRO A 301 -26.94 14.07 2.89
CA PRO A 301 -27.24 15.11 1.90
C PRO A 301 -26.01 15.48 1.06
#